data_51035197d27df22076c858595bc8faf3
#
_entry.id   51035197d27df22076c858595bc8faf3
#
_cell.length_a   1.000
_cell.length_b   1.000
_cell.length_c   1.000
_cell.angle_alpha   90.00
_cell.angle_beta   90.00
_cell.angle_gamma   90.00
#
_symmetry.space_group_name_H-M   'P 1'
#
loop_
_entity.id
_entity.type
_entity.pdbx_description
1 polymer ?
#
loop_
_entity_poly.entity_id
_entity_poly.type
_entity_poly.pdbx_seq_one_letter_code
_entity_poly.pdbx_strand_id
1 'polypeptide(L)'
;MDLSQAEAVADLISSSNAATHRMAMNQMRGGFSRELMQLRDQLLHLTSLMELELDFSDHEELEFANRDELYHIAEQTEQVIVRLVNSFSIGNVLKNGIPVAIVGETNAGKSTLLNTLLHEEKAIVSDIHGTTRDVIEDTINIQGVLFRFFDTAGIRETENPIEYIGIERTFQKLEQANIVLWIIDSTQALSQWYNMAGKILPLCAEKQLFIILNKMDLLSNDVQNQVKNFLDKQPYPYLFISAKNQEYITDLQD
;
A
#
# COMPACT_ATOMS: atom_id res chain seq x y z
N MET A 1 -11.68 -1.70 29.94
CA MET A 1 -11.31 -1.25 28.59
C MET A 1 -9.82 -1.48 28.46
N ASP A 2 -9.37 -2.30 27.54
CA ASP A 2 -7.95 -2.55 27.30
C ASP A 2 -7.37 -1.49 26.33
N LEU A 3 -6.04 -1.52 26.10
CA LEU A 3 -5.36 -0.56 25.24
C LEU A 3 -5.91 -0.61 23.80
N SER A 4 -6.14 -1.80 23.28
CA SER A 4 -6.70 -2.01 21.93
C SER A 4 -8.10 -1.39 21.79
N GLN A 5 -8.93 -1.50 22.81
CA GLN A 5 -10.26 -0.87 22.84
C GLN A 5 -10.16 0.65 22.95
N ALA A 6 -9.18 1.18 23.70
CA ALA A 6 -8.95 2.63 23.78
C ALA A 6 -8.49 3.22 22.44
N GLU A 7 -7.59 2.56 21.75
CA GLU A 7 -7.17 2.93 20.39
C GLU A 7 -8.35 2.87 19.42
N ALA A 8 -9.19 1.84 19.52
CA ALA A 8 -10.37 1.70 18.67
C ALA A 8 -11.37 2.86 18.81
N VAL A 9 -11.46 3.49 19.99
CA VAL A 9 -12.30 4.69 20.18
C VAL A 9 -11.69 5.88 19.42
N ALA A 10 -10.38 6.06 19.46
CA ALA A 10 -9.70 7.10 18.69
C ALA A 10 -9.87 6.87 17.17
N ASP A 11 -9.71 5.62 16.74
CA ASP A 11 -9.92 5.22 15.33
C ASP A 11 -11.37 5.43 14.87
N LEU A 12 -12.33 5.20 15.75
CA LEU A 12 -13.74 5.45 15.46
C LEU A 12 -14.03 6.93 15.20
N ILE A 13 -13.41 7.81 16.01
CA ILE A 13 -13.56 9.26 15.89
C ILE A 13 -12.88 9.77 14.60
N SER A 14 -11.71 9.21 14.24
CA SER A 14 -10.93 9.61 13.07
C SER A 14 -11.32 8.89 11.78
N SER A 15 -12.27 7.93 11.84
CA SER A 15 -12.64 7.12 10.69
C SER A 15 -13.24 7.96 9.55
N SER A 16 -12.62 7.92 8.38
CA SER A 16 -13.03 8.67 7.18
C SER A 16 -13.91 7.89 6.23
N ASN A 17 -14.06 6.57 6.42
CA ASN A 17 -14.87 5.71 5.55
C ASN A 17 -15.60 4.61 6.33
N ALA A 18 -16.62 4.00 5.69
CA ALA A 18 -17.45 2.96 6.31
C ALA A 18 -16.68 1.68 6.66
N ALA A 19 -15.57 1.39 6.00
CA ALA A 19 -14.75 0.21 6.25
C ALA A 19 -13.92 0.40 7.53
N THR A 20 -13.24 1.53 7.68
CA THR A 20 -12.49 1.88 8.90
C THR A 20 -13.41 2.00 10.11
N HIS A 21 -14.60 2.58 9.94
CA HIS A 21 -15.61 2.67 11.00
C HIS A 21 -16.03 1.28 11.50
N ARG A 22 -16.36 0.35 10.59
CA ARG A 22 -16.72 -1.04 10.95
C ARG A 22 -15.58 -1.77 11.64
N MET A 23 -14.35 -1.55 11.20
CA MET A 23 -13.15 -2.16 11.80
C MET A 23 -12.94 -1.65 13.23
N ALA A 24 -12.99 -0.33 13.44
CA ALA A 24 -12.90 0.28 14.77
C ALA A 24 -14.01 -0.21 15.71
N MET A 25 -15.25 -0.32 15.23
CA MET A 25 -16.36 -0.89 16.00
C MET A 25 -16.13 -2.34 16.43
N ASN A 26 -15.58 -3.18 15.55
CA ASN A 26 -15.28 -4.58 15.88
C ASN A 26 -14.14 -4.68 16.90
N GLN A 27 -13.11 -3.84 16.78
CA GLN A 27 -12.01 -3.76 17.72
C GLN A 27 -12.48 -3.26 19.09
N MET A 28 -13.32 -2.23 19.14
CA MET A 28 -13.93 -1.71 20.37
C MET A 28 -14.77 -2.78 21.10
N ARG A 29 -15.41 -3.70 20.38
CA ARG A 29 -16.14 -4.84 20.94
C ARG A 29 -15.22 -5.95 21.48
N GLY A 30 -13.90 -5.77 21.48
CA GLY A 30 -12.91 -6.69 22.02
C GLY A 30 -12.69 -7.94 21.16
N GLY A 31 -12.94 -7.88 19.86
CA GLY A 31 -12.72 -9.01 18.93
C GLY A 31 -11.27 -9.47 18.94
N PHE A 32 -10.35 -8.54 18.76
CA PHE A 32 -8.91 -8.80 18.73
C PHE A 32 -8.36 -9.33 20.07
N SER A 33 -8.76 -8.72 21.19
CA SER A 33 -8.32 -9.14 22.52
C SER A 33 -8.75 -10.56 22.85
N ARG A 34 -9.96 -10.97 22.43
CA ARG A 34 -10.43 -12.35 22.61
C ARG A 34 -9.62 -13.35 21.81
N GLU A 35 -9.27 -13.04 20.57
CA GLU A 35 -8.43 -13.92 19.73
C GLU A 35 -7.03 -14.06 20.33
N LEU A 36 -6.43 -12.97 20.83
CA LEU A 36 -5.13 -13.02 21.50
C LEU A 36 -5.17 -13.83 22.81
N MET A 37 -6.25 -13.74 23.60
CA MET A 37 -6.41 -14.56 24.79
C MET A 37 -6.53 -16.05 24.44
N GLN A 38 -7.30 -16.40 23.44
CA GLN A 38 -7.40 -17.79 22.96
C GLN A 38 -6.04 -18.33 22.50
N LEU A 39 -5.29 -17.54 21.73
CA LEU A 39 -3.94 -17.89 21.30
C LEU A 39 -3.00 -18.09 22.48
N ARG A 40 -3.04 -17.18 23.47
CA ARG A 40 -2.27 -17.33 24.71
C ARG A 40 -2.59 -18.63 25.44
N ASP A 41 -3.86 -18.96 25.57
CA ASP A 41 -4.28 -20.17 26.29
C ASP A 41 -3.86 -21.43 25.52
N GLN A 42 -3.89 -21.44 24.20
CA GLN A 42 -3.35 -22.52 23.37
C GLN A 42 -1.83 -22.68 23.54
N LEU A 43 -1.07 -21.58 23.54
CA LEU A 43 0.37 -21.60 23.77
C LEU A 43 0.72 -22.09 25.17
N LEU A 44 -0.02 -21.67 26.20
CA LEU A 44 0.16 -22.17 27.55
C LEU A 44 -0.13 -23.67 27.65
N HIS A 45 -1.16 -24.14 26.99
CA HIS A 45 -1.47 -25.58 26.94
C HIS A 45 -0.35 -26.37 26.27
N LEU A 46 0.13 -25.91 25.11
CA LEU A 46 1.26 -26.50 24.39
C LEU A 46 2.52 -26.56 25.28
N THR A 47 2.86 -25.45 25.95
CA THR A 47 4.03 -25.40 26.85
C THR A 47 3.90 -26.37 28.02
N SER A 48 2.71 -26.46 28.61
CA SER A 48 2.46 -27.40 29.72
C SER A 48 2.59 -28.86 29.31
N LEU A 49 2.14 -29.22 28.09
CA LEU A 49 2.32 -30.56 27.53
C LEU A 49 3.79 -30.89 27.28
N MET A 50 4.54 -29.90 26.74
CA MET A 50 5.98 -30.06 26.51
C MET A 50 6.77 -30.18 27.82
N GLU A 51 6.42 -29.43 28.87
CA GLU A 51 7.03 -29.54 30.20
C GLU A 51 6.77 -30.91 30.82
N LEU A 52 5.54 -31.41 30.74
CA LEU A 52 5.20 -32.75 31.21
C LEU A 52 6.01 -33.83 30.50
N GLU A 53 6.14 -33.76 29.19
CA GLU A 53 6.92 -34.73 28.41
C GLU A 53 8.41 -34.68 28.79
N LEU A 54 8.96 -33.50 29.06
CA LEU A 54 10.35 -33.31 29.49
C LEU A 54 10.58 -33.85 30.91
N ASP A 55 9.70 -33.55 31.87
CA ASP A 55 9.84 -33.96 33.27
C ASP A 55 9.72 -35.47 33.47
N PHE A 56 8.95 -36.13 32.62
CA PHE A 56 8.70 -37.57 32.70
C PHE A 56 9.41 -38.37 31.61
N SER A 57 10.32 -37.75 30.86
CA SER A 57 11.08 -38.40 29.78
C SER A 57 11.91 -39.62 30.20
N ASP A 58 12.23 -39.74 31.50
CA ASP A 58 12.97 -40.86 32.09
C ASP A 58 12.08 -42.10 32.37
N HIS A 59 10.77 -41.97 32.23
CA HIS A 59 9.82 -43.05 32.43
C HIS A 59 9.33 -43.61 31.09
N GLU A 60 10.00 -44.66 30.59
CA GLU A 60 9.73 -45.28 29.27
C GLU A 60 8.29 -45.81 29.04
N GLU A 61 7.44 -45.85 30.08
CA GLU A 61 6.10 -46.46 30.02
C GLU A 61 4.94 -45.43 30.00
N LEU A 62 5.21 -44.11 30.09
CA LEU A 62 4.16 -43.11 30.20
C LEU A 62 4.31 -42.02 29.12
N GLU A 63 3.58 -42.17 28.02
CA GLU A 63 3.36 -41.06 27.07
C GLU A 63 2.32 -40.09 27.68
N PHE A 64 2.75 -38.94 28.22
CA PHE A 64 1.87 -37.91 28.80
C PHE A 64 1.29 -36.97 27.73
N ALA A 65 1.96 -36.84 26.60
CA ALA A 65 1.47 -36.07 25.48
C ALA A 65 1.64 -36.86 24.16
N ASN A 66 0.54 -37.04 23.45
CA ASN A 66 0.60 -37.58 22.10
C ASN A 66 1.30 -36.57 21.19
N ARG A 67 2.38 -36.95 20.53
CA ARG A 67 3.12 -36.09 19.58
C ARG A 67 2.21 -35.52 18.49
N ASP A 68 1.22 -36.28 18.05
CA ASP A 68 0.25 -35.82 17.08
C ASP A 68 -0.61 -34.67 17.62
N GLU A 69 -0.94 -34.68 18.91
CA GLU A 69 -1.66 -33.59 19.56
C GLU A 69 -0.81 -32.33 19.67
N LEU A 70 0.48 -32.47 20.01
CA LEU A 70 1.42 -31.33 20.02
C LEU A 70 1.56 -30.70 18.64
N TYR A 71 1.74 -31.50 17.59
CA TYR A 71 1.80 -31.01 16.22
C TYR A 71 0.51 -30.31 15.82
N HIS A 72 -0.64 -30.89 16.16
CA HIS A 72 -1.94 -30.30 15.83
C HIS A 72 -2.16 -28.94 16.51
N ILE A 73 -1.81 -28.80 17.79
CA ILE A 73 -1.90 -27.52 18.50
C ILE A 73 -0.93 -26.50 17.91
N ALA A 74 0.30 -26.91 17.58
CA ALA A 74 1.30 -26.04 16.94
C ALA A 74 0.81 -25.53 15.58
N GLU A 75 0.25 -26.41 14.75
CA GLU A 75 -0.30 -26.07 13.43
C GLU A 75 -1.51 -25.13 13.54
N GLN A 76 -2.43 -25.39 14.47
CA GLN A 76 -3.55 -24.48 14.74
C GLN A 76 -3.07 -23.09 15.19
N THR A 77 -2.05 -23.06 16.06
CA THR A 77 -1.45 -21.83 16.55
C THR A 77 -0.82 -21.03 15.40
N GLU A 78 -0.06 -21.69 14.51
CA GLU A 78 0.52 -21.08 13.32
C GLU A 78 -0.55 -20.49 12.42
N GLN A 79 -1.63 -21.23 12.13
CA GLN A 79 -2.73 -20.75 11.32
C GLN A 79 -3.41 -19.49 11.89
N VAL A 80 -3.58 -19.44 13.22
CA VAL A 80 -4.13 -18.25 13.89
C VAL A 80 -3.18 -17.05 13.74
N ILE A 81 -1.87 -17.27 13.96
CA ILE A 81 -0.86 -16.21 13.82
C ILE A 81 -0.82 -15.68 12.40
N VAL A 82 -0.77 -16.56 11.39
CA VAL A 82 -0.75 -16.17 9.97
C VAL A 82 -2.01 -15.37 9.61
N ARG A 83 -3.18 -15.81 10.09
CA ARG A 83 -4.43 -15.06 9.88
C ARG A 83 -4.39 -13.66 10.52
N LEU A 84 -3.86 -13.54 11.75
CA LEU A 84 -3.73 -12.26 12.43
C LEU A 84 -2.76 -11.32 11.71
N VAL A 85 -1.61 -11.83 11.25
CA VAL A 85 -0.62 -11.06 10.47
C VAL A 85 -1.23 -10.55 9.17
N ASN A 86 -1.95 -11.41 8.44
CA ASN A 86 -2.61 -11.01 7.19
C ASN A 86 -3.73 -10.00 7.43
N SER A 87 -4.51 -10.17 8.51
CA SER A 87 -5.57 -9.20 8.86
C SER A 87 -5.01 -7.84 9.27
N PHE A 88 -3.83 -7.81 9.91
CA PHE A 88 -3.15 -6.56 10.26
C PHE A 88 -2.71 -5.79 9.02
N SER A 89 -2.13 -6.46 8.01
CA SER A 89 -1.74 -5.79 6.76
C SER A 89 -2.94 -5.18 6.04
N ILE A 90 -4.06 -5.90 5.95
CA ILE A 90 -5.31 -5.37 5.38
C ILE A 90 -5.85 -4.21 6.22
N GLY A 91 -5.85 -4.34 7.54
CA GLY A 91 -6.30 -3.29 8.45
C GLY A 91 -5.48 -2.01 8.35
N ASN A 92 -4.17 -2.15 8.21
CA ASN A 92 -3.25 -1.02 8.03
C ASN A 92 -3.51 -0.29 6.71
N VAL A 93 -3.73 -1.03 5.62
CA VAL A 93 -4.11 -0.46 4.32
C VAL A 93 -5.45 0.27 4.40
N LEU A 94 -6.44 -0.30 5.06
CA LEU A 94 -7.76 0.34 5.24
C LEU A 94 -7.69 1.61 6.10
N LYS A 95 -6.83 1.64 7.11
CA LYS A 95 -6.67 2.77 8.04
C LYS A 95 -5.81 3.89 7.45
N ASN A 96 -4.64 3.53 6.91
CA ASN A 96 -3.61 4.48 6.47
C ASN A 96 -3.62 4.73 4.96
N GLY A 97 -4.42 3.99 4.22
CA GLY A 97 -4.47 4.03 2.76
C GLY A 97 -3.37 3.21 2.09
N ILE A 98 -3.59 2.89 0.81
CA ILE A 98 -2.61 2.19 -0.04
C ILE A 98 -1.50 3.18 -0.39
N PRO A 99 -0.24 2.87 -0.05
CA PRO A 99 0.87 3.76 -0.37
C PRO A 99 1.19 3.74 -1.87
N VAL A 100 1.14 4.91 -2.50
CA VAL A 100 1.38 5.13 -3.93
C VAL A 100 2.57 6.04 -4.14
N ALA A 101 3.55 5.62 -4.93
CA ALA A 101 4.65 6.46 -5.39
C ALA A 101 4.42 6.92 -6.83
N ILE A 102 4.61 8.22 -7.09
CA ILE A 102 4.60 8.78 -8.43
C ILE A 102 6.05 9.04 -8.85
N VAL A 103 6.50 8.40 -9.93
CA VAL A 103 7.86 8.52 -10.47
C VAL A 103 7.83 8.93 -11.93
N GLY A 104 8.91 9.49 -12.43
CA GLY A 104 9.04 9.93 -13.82
C GLY A 104 10.00 11.11 -13.94
N GLU A 105 10.42 11.40 -15.16
CA GLU A 105 11.33 12.52 -15.47
C GLU A 105 10.71 13.88 -15.14
N THR A 106 11.54 14.91 -15.09
CA THR A 106 11.11 16.31 -14.93
C THR A 106 10.15 16.67 -16.08
N ASN A 107 9.12 17.42 -15.77
CA ASN A 107 8.09 17.84 -16.75
C ASN A 107 7.25 16.71 -17.39
N ALA A 108 7.31 15.48 -16.91
CA ALA A 108 6.41 14.40 -17.35
C ALA A 108 4.93 14.66 -16.97
N GLY A 109 4.67 15.60 -16.06
CA GLY A 109 3.32 15.99 -15.63
C GLY A 109 2.86 15.36 -14.33
N LYS A 110 3.80 14.94 -13.46
CA LYS A 110 3.52 14.35 -12.14
C LYS A 110 2.63 15.25 -11.27
N SER A 111 3.03 16.52 -11.11
CA SER A 111 2.29 17.51 -10.31
C SER A 111 0.91 17.80 -10.88
N THR A 112 0.80 17.86 -12.22
CA THR A 112 -0.48 18.10 -12.89
C THR A 112 -1.44 16.94 -12.63
N LEU A 113 -0.98 15.69 -12.82
CA LEU A 113 -1.79 14.51 -12.54
C LEU A 113 -2.24 14.46 -11.09
N LEU A 114 -1.32 14.65 -10.14
CA LEU A 114 -1.66 14.64 -8.72
C LEU A 114 -2.70 15.71 -8.38
N ASN A 115 -2.51 16.93 -8.87
CA ASN A 115 -3.47 18.02 -8.65
C ASN A 115 -4.83 17.72 -9.29
N THR A 116 -4.87 17.10 -10.47
CA THR A 116 -6.13 16.68 -11.10
C THR A 116 -6.85 15.66 -10.22
N LEU A 117 -6.15 14.63 -9.75
CA LEU A 117 -6.71 13.61 -8.86
C LEU A 117 -7.21 14.21 -7.53
N LEU A 118 -6.48 15.16 -6.95
CA LEU A 118 -6.86 15.84 -5.71
C LEU A 118 -8.06 16.79 -5.89
N HIS A 119 -8.20 17.43 -7.05
CA HIS A 119 -9.29 18.37 -7.30
C HIS A 119 -10.62 17.68 -7.54
N GLU A 120 -10.63 16.52 -8.16
CA GLU A 120 -11.86 15.73 -8.35
C GLU A 120 -12.47 15.30 -7.01
N GLU A 121 -11.65 15.03 -5.99
CA GLU A 121 -12.14 14.60 -4.66
C GLU A 121 -12.46 15.72 -3.70
N LYS A 122 -11.81 16.87 -3.76
CA LYS A 122 -12.14 18.02 -2.88
C LYS A 122 -13.58 18.50 -3.01
N ALA A 123 -14.30 18.07 -4.04
CA ALA A 123 -15.74 18.30 -4.17
C ALA A 123 -16.59 17.47 -3.17
N ILE A 124 -16.01 16.50 -2.46
CA ILE A 124 -16.75 15.50 -1.66
C ILE A 124 -16.37 15.51 -0.16
N VAL A 125 -15.21 16.05 0.25
CA VAL A 125 -14.73 15.95 1.65
C VAL A 125 -14.42 17.31 2.25
N SER A 126 -15.05 17.59 3.42
CA SER A 126 -14.83 18.77 4.25
C SER A 126 -13.42 18.83 4.86
N ASP A 127 -12.87 20.03 4.98
CA ASP A 127 -11.59 20.38 5.59
C ASP A 127 -11.38 19.77 6.99
N ILE A 128 -10.65 18.68 7.09
CA ILE A 128 -10.04 18.26 8.36
C ILE A 128 -8.54 18.29 8.17
N HIS A 129 -7.94 19.42 8.55
CA HIS A 129 -6.50 19.57 8.65
C HIS A 129 -5.98 18.75 9.84
N GLY A 130 -5.33 17.64 9.57
CA GLY A 130 -4.55 16.89 10.56
C GLY A 130 -3.17 17.49 10.73
N THR A 131 -2.89 17.92 11.94
CA THR A 131 -1.61 18.45 12.42
C THR A 131 -0.54 17.38 12.46
N THR A 132 0.47 17.42 11.56
CA THR A 132 1.88 17.10 11.90
C THR A 132 2.82 17.49 10.76
N ARG A 133 3.93 18.08 11.10
CA ARG A 133 4.86 18.89 10.30
C ARG A 133 5.93 18.09 9.53
N ASP A 134 5.83 16.77 9.32
CA ASP A 134 7.00 15.99 8.92
C ASP A 134 6.94 15.18 7.61
N VAL A 135 5.86 15.09 6.89
CA VAL A 135 5.82 14.60 5.48
C VAL A 135 4.52 15.09 4.87
N ILE A 136 4.57 15.86 3.79
CA ILE A 136 3.35 16.25 3.08
C ILE A 136 2.89 15.04 2.27
N GLU A 137 2.00 14.27 2.84
CA GLU A 137 1.31 13.16 2.19
C GLU A 137 -0.10 13.65 1.83
N ASP A 138 -0.49 13.47 0.57
CA ASP A 138 -1.86 13.71 0.16
C ASP A 138 -2.60 12.37 0.09
N THR A 139 -3.80 12.33 0.62
CA THR A 139 -4.67 11.14 0.56
C THR A 139 -5.85 11.39 -0.36
N ILE A 140 -6.17 10.41 -1.17
CA ILE A 140 -7.28 10.43 -2.13
C ILE A 140 -8.14 9.20 -1.88
N ASN A 141 -9.47 9.38 -1.83
CA ASN A 141 -10.41 8.28 -1.69
C ASN A 141 -10.98 7.94 -3.08
N ILE A 142 -10.59 6.84 -3.67
CA ILE A 142 -11.09 6.37 -4.95
C ILE A 142 -12.02 5.20 -4.69
N GLN A 143 -13.30 5.35 -5.00
CA GLN A 143 -14.33 4.31 -4.86
C GLN A 143 -14.40 3.68 -3.44
N GLY A 144 -14.13 4.49 -2.40
CA GLY A 144 -14.15 4.04 -1.00
C GLY A 144 -12.85 3.44 -0.50
N VAL A 145 -11.81 3.37 -1.35
CA VAL A 145 -10.45 2.96 -0.99
C VAL A 145 -9.56 4.19 -0.85
N LEU A 146 -8.86 4.29 0.27
CA LEU A 146 -7.94 5.39 0.52
C LEU A 146 -6.58 5.10 -0.12
N PHE A 147 -6.09 6.02 -0.94
CA PHE A 147 -4.74 5.99 -1.53
C PHE A 147 -3.92 7.12 -0.94
N ARG A 148 -2.70 6.81 -0.51
CA ARG A 148 -1.78 7.76 0.11
C ARG A 148 -0.59 8.00 -0.80
N PHE A 149 -0.48 9.21 -1.32
CA PHE A 149 0.59 9.62 -2.23
C PHE A 149 1.76 10.21 -1.44
N PHE A 150 2.94 9.62 -1.63
CA PHE A 150 4.16 10.10 -0.98
C PHE A 150 4.76 11.29 -1.72
N ASP A 151 5.26 12.27 -0.93
CA ASP A 151 6.07 13.42 -1.37
C ASP A 151 5.42 14.35 -2.39
N THR A 152 4.23 14.71 -2.10
CA THR A 152 3.53 15.73 -2.89
C THR A 152 4.23 17.09 -2.85
N ALA A 153 5.03 17.39 -1.82
CA ALA A 153 5.83 18.63 -1.75
C ALA A 153 6.94 18.68 -2.81
N GLY A 154 7.73 17.61 -2.94
CA GLY A 154 8.76 17.54 -3.99
C GLY A 154 8.19 17.54 -5.41
N ILE A 155 6.93 17.15 -5.57
CA ILE A 155 6.21 17.21 -6.84
C ILE A 155 5.67 18.62 -7.10
N ARG A 156 5.32 19.40 -6.05
CA ARG A 156 4.76 20.75 -6.17
C ARG A 156 5.82 21.83 -6.34
N GLU A 157 7.04 21.63 -5.83
CA GLU A 157 8.10 22.66 -5.79
C GLU A 157 9.13 22.59 -6.93
N THR A 158 8.92 21.78 -7.99
CA THR A 158 9.91 21.56 -9.04
C THR A 158 10.06 22.73 -10.03
N GLU A 159 10.38 23.92 -9.52
CA GLU A 159 10.96 25.01 -10.33
C GLU A 159 12.49 25.18 -10.15
N ASN A 160 13.17 24.34 -9.34
CA ASN A 160 14.60 24.45 -9.09
C ASN A 160 15.42 23.22 -9.50
N PRO A 161 16.56 23.39 -10.21
CA PRO A 161 17.36 22.31 -10.77
C PRO A 161 18.37 21.72 -9.77
N ILE A 162 17.93 21.11 -8.67
CA ILE A 162 18.81 20.31 -7.81
C ILE A 162 18.45 18.82 -8.01
N GLU A 163 18.76 18.34 -9.20
CA GLU A 163 18.37 16.99 -9.69
C GLU A 163 19.03 15.81 -8.93
N TYR A 164 20.15 16.02 -8.23
CA TYR A 164 20.88 14.89 -7.62
C TYR A 164 20.32 14.41 -6.28
N ILE A 165 19.70 15.28 -5.51
CA ILE A 165 19.09 14.91 -4.20
C ILE A 165 17.71 14.24 -4.41
N GLY A 166 17.06 14.48 -5.55
CA GLY A 166 15.75 13.91 -5.88
C GLY A 166 15.78 12.39 -6.14
N ILE A 167 16.88 11.86 -6.64
CA ILE A 167 16.97 10.44 -7.05
C ILE A 167 17.01 9.51 -5.82
N GLU A 168 17.83 9.80 -4.81
CA GLU A 168 17.90 8.98 -3.59
C GLU A 168 16.59 9.00 -2.80
N ARG A 169 15.95 10.17 -2.69
CA ARG A 169 14.64 10.28 -2.04
C ARG A 169 13.55 9.52 -2.81
N THR A 170 13.59 9.55 -4.13
CA THR A 170 12.65 8.78 -4.97
C THR A 170 12.82 7.27 -4.75
N PHE A 171 14.03 6.77 -4.57
CA PHE A 171 14.29 5.36 -4.29
C PHE A 171 13.77 4.93 -2.91
N GLN A 172 13.99 5.72 -1.86
CA GLN A 172 13.46 5.44 -0.53
C GLN A 172 11.93 5.39 -0.49
N LYS A 173 11.27 6.21 -1.32
CA LYS A 173 9.80 6.22 -1.44
C LYS A 173 9.28 5.04 -2.23
N LEU A 174 10.00 4.65 -3.28
CA LEU A 174 9.67 3.42 -4.00
C LEU A 174 9.68 2.21 -3.07
N GLU A 175 10.61 2.13 -2.12
CA GLU A 175 10.64 1.01 -1.16
C GLU A 175 9.37 0.89 -0.31
N GLN A 176 8.76 1.99 0.06
CA GLN A 176 7.57 2.03 0.91
C GLN A 176 6.25 1.90 0.14
N ALA A 177 6.26 2.06 -1.18
CA ALA A 177 5.08 2.03 -2.01
C ALA A 177 4.64 0.59 -2.34
N ASN A 178 3.33 0.36 -2.34
CA ASN A 178 2.70 -0.85 -2.87
C ASN A 178 2.37 -0.69 -4.35
N ILE A 179 2.00 0.53 -4.75
CA ILE A 179 1.66 0.89 -6.13
C ILE A 179 2.65 1.95 -6.61
N VAL A 180 3.14 1.79 -7.82
CA VAL A 180 4.03 2.74 -8.48
C VAL A 180 3.38 3.23 -9.78
N LEU A 181 3.15 4.53 -9.86
CA LEU A 181 2.72 5.20 -11.09
C LEU A 181 3.96 5.78 -11.77
N TRP A 182 4.42 5.13 -12.83
CA TRP A 182 5.52 5.66 -13.64
C TRP A 182 4.98 6.54 -14.75
N ILE A 183 5.12 7.87 -14.58
CA ILE A 183 4.63 8.85 -15.52
C ILE A 183 5.70 9.16 -16.56
N ILE A 184 5.35 8.98 -17.79
CA ILE A 184 6.17 9.18 -18.98
C ILE A 184 5.51 10.26 -19.86
N ASP A 185 6.30 11.22 -20.33
CA ASP A 185 5.85 12.11 -21.39
C ASP A 185 5.71 11.32 -22.69
N SER A 186 4.49 11.17 -23.18
CA SER A 186 4.21 10.32 -24.34
C SER A 186 4.89 10.82 -25.62
N THR A 187 5.24 12.09 -25.71
CA THR A 187 6.01 12.65 -26.85
C THR A 187 7.46 12.15 -26.88
N GLN A 188 7.98 11.68 -25.73
CA GLN A 188 9.34 11.19 -25.57
C GLN A 188 9.37 9.77 -24.98
N ALA A 189 8.29 9.01 -25.12
CA ALA A 189 8.05 7.76 -24.40
C ALA A 189 9.20 6.75 -24.52
N LEU A 190 9.68 6.47 -25.72
CA LEU A 190 10.76 5.50 -25.94
C LEU A 190 12.08 5.98 -25.34
N SER A 191 12.43 7.26 -25.47
CA SER A 191 13.64 7.82 -24.89
C SER A 191 13.63 7.73 -23.35
N GLN A 192 12.54 8.17 -22.73
CA GLN A 192 12.37 8.10 -21.28
C GLN A 192 12.35 6.66 -20.76
N TRP A 193 11.73 5.74 -21.52
CA TRP A 193 11.77 4.33 -21.21
C TRP A 193 13.21 3.81 -21.12
N TYR A 194 14.01 3.99 -22.17
CA TYR A 194 15.40 3.47 -22.19
C TYR A 194 16.29 4.11 -21.14
N ASN A 195 16.04 5.37 -20.77
CA ASN A 195 16.81 6.08 -19.74
C ASN A 195 16.50 5.59 -18.32
N MET A 196 15.24 5.24 -18.05
CA MET A 196 14.76 5.04 -16.68
C MET A 196 14.39 3.59 -16.35
N ALA A 197 14.04 2.74 -17.34
CA ALA A 197 13.58 1.37 -17.10
C ALA A 197 14.58 0.55 -16.28
N GLY A 198 15.87 0.62 -16.62
CA GLY A 198 16.90 -0.10 -15.89
C GLY A 198 17.06 0.30 -14.41
N LYS A 199 16.54 1.46 -14.03
CA LYS A 199 16.56 1.96 -12.64
C LYS A 199 15.26 1.68 -11.89
N ILE A 200 14.10 1.83 -12.57
CA ILE A 200 12.78 1.72 -11.95
C ILE A 200 12.33 0.26 -11.83
N LEU A 201 12.47 -0.53 -12.91
CA LEU A 201 11.92 -1.89 -12.95
C LEU A 201 12.46 -2.82 -11.86
N PRO A 202 13.77 -2.83 -11.53
CA PRO A 202 14.30 -3.67 -10.45
C PRO A 202 13.68 -3.34 -9.08
N LEU A 203 13.31 -2.07 -8.84
CA LEU A 203 12.71 -1.62 -7.59
C LEU A 203 11.21 -1.92 -7.49
N CYS A 204 10.59 -2.28 -8.62
CA CYS A 204 9.17 -2.58 -8.72
C CYS A 204 8.86 -4.08 -8.81
N ALA A 205 9.85 -4.97 -8.63
CA ALA A 205 9.69 -6.41 -8.83
C ALA A 205 8.55 -7.04 -8.00
N GLU A 206 8.32 -6.53 -6.78
CA GLU A 206 7.27 -7.00 -5.85
C GLU A 206 6.11 -6.00 -5.70
N LYS A 207 5.99 -5.03 -6.62
CA LYS A 207 5.03 -3.93 -6.56
C LYS A 207 4.13 -3.92 -7.77
N GLN A 208 2.96 -3.30 -7.62
CA GLN A 208 2.06 -3.03 -8.75
C GLN A 208 2.58 -1.81 -9.50
N LEU A 209 3.15 -2.02 -10.69
CA LEU A 209 3.66 -0.94 -11.54
C LEU A 209 2.65 -0.64 -12.65
N PHE A 210 2.25 0.63 -12.76
CA PHE A 210 1.44 1.16 -13.84
C PHE A 210 2.24 2.20 -14.63
N ILE A 211 2.25 2.08 -15.96
CA ILE A 211 2.91 3.03 -16.85
C ILE A 211 1.87 4.02 -17.36
N ILE A 212 2.05 5.29 -16.99
CA ILE A 212 1.12 6.36 -17.35
C ILE A 212 1.75 7.23 -18.42
N LEU A 213 1.23 7.15 -19.63
CA LEU A 213 1.67 7.93 -20.79
C LEU A 213 0.87 9.24 -20.84
N ASN A 214 1.45 10.27 -20.23
CA ASN A 214 0.81 11.58 -20.14
C ASN A 214 1.07 12.44 -21.38
N LYS A 215 0.27 13.49 -21.56
CA LYS A 215 0.29 14.42 -22.69
C LYS A 215 -0.09 13.78 -24.02
N MET A 216 -1.02 12.82 -24.00
CA MET A 216 -1.50 12.18 -25.22
C MET A 216 -2.14 13.16 -26.21
N ASP A 217 -2.63 14.29 -25.73
CA ASP A 217 -3.16 15.40 -26.52
C ASP A 217 -2.15 16.01 -27.49
N LEU A 218 -0.85 15.79 -27.27
CA LEU A 218 0.23 16.26 -28.16
C LEU A 218 0.71 15.19 -29.15
N LEU A 219 0.16 13.98 -29.11
CA LEU A 219 0.58 12.87 -29.95
C LEU A 219 -0.15 12.86 -31.29
N SER A 220 0.61 12.54 -32.38
CA SER A 220 -0.01 12.07 -33.61
C SER A 220 -0.39 10.57 -33.47
N ASN A 221 -1.40 10.15 -34.22
CA ASN A 221 -1.85 8.76 -34.24
C ASN A 221 -0.72 7.76 -34.58
N ASP A 222 0.21 8.15 -35.44
CA ASP A 222 1.34 7.28 -35.84
C ASP A 222 2.30 7.04 -34.66
N VAL A 223 2.64 8.09 -33.91
CA VAL A 223 3.52 7.98 -32.74
C VAL A 223 2.82 7.20 -31.63
N GLN A 224 1.53 7.44 -31.39
CA GLN A 224 0.75 6.69 -30.43
C GLN A 224 0.76 5.18 -30.73
N ASN A 225 0.55 4.81 -32.00
CA ASN A 225 0.60 3.41 -32.44
C ASN A 225 2.00 2.79 -32.25
N GLN A 226 3.08 3.54 -32.50
CA GLN A 226 4.44 3.06 -32.26
C GLN A 226 4.70 2.78 -30.78
N VAL A 227 4.32 3.71 -29.90
CA VAL A 227 4.47 3.56 -28.45
C VAL A 227 3.63 2.39 -27.95
N LYS A 228 2.39 2.26 -28.41
CA LYS A 228 1.50 1.15 -28.09
C LYS A 228 2.10 -0.19 -28.49
N ASN A 229 2.56 -0.34 -29.74
CA ASN A 229 3.20 -1.56 -30.23
C ASN A 229 4.48 -1.95 -29.46
N PHE A 230 5.17 -0.97 -28.89
CA PHE A 230 6.32 -1.20 -28.04
C PHE A 230 5.89 -1.69 -26.66
N LEU A 231 4.91 -1.04 -26.02
CA LEU A 231 4.45 -1.35 -24.68
C LEU A 231 3.63 -2.65 -24.61
N ASP A 232 2.92 -3.02 -25.67
CA ASP A 232 2.19 -4.30 -25.78
C ASP A 232 3.14 -5.52 -25.65
N LYS A 233 4.43 -5.33 -25.84
CA LYS A 233 5.47 -6.37 -25.66
C LYS A 233 6.03 -6.41 -24.23
N GLN A 234 5.65 -5.46 -23.39
CA GLN A 234 6.10 -5.39 -22.00
C GLN A 234 5.04 -6.01 -21.07
N PRO A 235 5.44 -6.61 -19.96
CA PRO A 235 4.50 -7.28 -19.03
C PRO A 235 3.79 -6.30 -18.08
N TYR A 236 3.78 -5.01 -18.35
CA TYR A 236 3.26 -3.98 -17.46
C TYR A 236 2.00 -3.34 -18.03
N PRO A 237 0.96 -3.13 -17.22
CA PRO A 237 -0.21 -2.36 -17.63
C PRO A 237 0.18 -0.91 -17.92
N TYR A 238 -0.43 -0.33 -18.94
CA TYR A 238 -0.20 1.06 -19.31
C TYR A 238 -1.50 1.76 -19.71
N LEU A 239 -1.52 3.09 -19.54
CA LEU A 239 -2.65 3.94 -19.88
C LEU A 239 -2.15 5.24 -20.51
N PHE A 240 -2.81 5.69 -21.57
CA PHE A 240 -2.62 7.02 -22.14
C PHE A 240 -3.59 8.00 -21.52
N ILE A 241 -3.08 9.13 -21.03
CA ILE A 241 -3.88 10.18 -20.41
C ILE A 241 -3.47 11.56 -20.93
N SER A 242 -4.35 12.54 -20.74
CA SER A 242 -3.98 13.95 -20.72
C SER A 242 -4.38 14.56 -19.38
N ALA A 243 -3.41 14.64 -18.46
CA ALA A 243 -3.66 15.24 -17.13
C ALA A 243 -4.08 16.72 -17.25
N LYS A 244 -3.61 17.43 -18.28
CA LYS A 244 -3.96 18.84 -18.52
C LYS A 244 -5.41 18.99 -18.98
N ASN A 245 -5.87 18.12 -19.88
CA ASN A 245 -7.22 18.16 -20.45
C ASN A 245 -8.21 17.30 -19.65
N GLN A 246 -7.74 16.60 -18.61
CA GLN A 246 -8.53 15.66 -17.79
C GLN A 246 -9.11 14.49 -18.61
N GLU A 247 -8.40 14.07 -19.67
CA GLU A 247 -8.82 12.95 -20.51
C GLU A 247 -8.29 11.61 -19.95
N TYR A 248 -9.14 10.59 -19.87
CA TYR A 248 -8.86 9.24 -19.37
C TYR A 248 -8.35 9.20 -17.91
N ILE A 249 -8.71 10.19 -17.08
CA ILE A 249 -8.38 10.19 -15.65
C ILE A 249 -9.28 9.19 -14.90
N THR A 250 -10.56 9.11 -15.28
CA THR A 250 -11.50 8.14 -14.70
C THR A 250 -11.03 6.71 -14.95
N ASP A 251 -10.50 6.40 -16.15
CA ASP A 251 -9.97 5.08 -16.49
C ASP A 251 -8.74 4.71 -15.64
N LEU A 252 -8.02 5.71 -15.10
CA LEU A 252 -6.94 5.49 -14.14
C LEU A 252 -7.46 5.17 -12.74
N GLN A 253 -8.66 5.62 -12.40
CA GLN A 253 -9.28 5.40 -11.10
C GLN A 253 -10.02 4.05 -11.02
N ASP A 254 -10.40 3.46 -12.15
CA ASP A 254 -11.04 2.15 -12.28
C ASP A 254 -10.01 1.01 -12.27
#